data_8b0d735417ffdd320212887cafa95ed9
#
_entry.id   8b0d735417ffdd320212887cafa95ed9
#
_cell.length_a   1.000
_cell.length_b   1.000
_cell.length_c   1.000
_cell.angle_alpha   90.00
_cell.angle_beta   90.00
_cell.angle_gamma   90.00
#
_symmetry.space_group_name_H-M   'P 1'
#
loop_
_entity.id
_entity.type
_entity.pdbx_description
1 polymer ?
#
loop_
_entity_poly.entity_id
_entity_poly.type
_entity_poly.pdbx_seq_one_letter_code
_entity_poly.pdbx_strand_id
1 'polypeptide(L)'
;GIGAQLPRTKNLFIVILITLIIGILITIAEPDLQVLAGQVPSIPNNVLIWTVAVGVGLFFVLAMLRTLFKIRLSLLLIVFYAVVFILSAFVPNEFVSVAFDSGGVTTGPVTVPFIMALGVGLASIRGDSGAQEDSFGLVALCSIGPVLAVLLLGIFYPTNGAGYTAVTVPDVENTRQAAHTFVVELPAYIHEVLSALVPIILFCAVFQLIFRRFHAMQLRKIGVGFVYTFTGLSLFLTGVN
;
A
#
# COMPACT_ATOMS: atom_id res chain seq x y z
N GLY A 1 14.72 -11.68 8.54
CA GLY A 1 14.19 -10.40 8.03
C GLY A 1 13.42 -9.63 9.10
N ILE A 2 12.88 -8.46 8.76
CA ILE A 2 12.11 -7.58 9.66
C ILE A 2 10.93 -8.35 10.28
N GLY A 3 10.15 -9.05 9.46
CA GLY A 3 9.02 -9.86 9.91
C GLY A 3 9.38 -10.95 10.93
N ALA A 4 10.59 -11.49 10.87
CA ALA A 4 11.06 -12.49 11.83
C ALA A 4 11.60 -11.89 13.15
N GLN A 5 11.87 -10.59 13.18
CA GLN A 5 12.36 -9.89 14.39
C GLN A 5 11.22 -9.29 15.22
N LEU A 6 10.13 -8.86 14.57
CA LEU A 6 8.99 -8.23 15.22
C LEU A 6 8.43 -9.05 16.40
N PRO A 7 8.11 -10.36 16.25
CA PRO A 7 7.57 -11.15 17.37
C PRO A 7 8.59 -11.55 18.43
N ARG A 8 9.89 -11.40 18.16
CA ARG A 8 10.95 -11.63 19.18
C ARG A 8 11.06 -10.49 20.18
N THR A 9 10.48 -9.34 19.83
CA THR A 9 10.36 -8.22 20.76
C THR A 9 9.27 -8.56 21.78
N LYS A 10 9.62 -8.73 23.06
CA LYS A 10 8.68 -9.09 24.13
C LYS A 10 7.61 -8.04 24.42
N ASN A 11 7.72 -6.86 23.81
CA ASN A 11 6.80 -5.75 24.01
C ASN A 11 5.83 -5.64 22.82
N LEU A 12 4.60 -6.10 23.01
CA LEU A 12 3.54 -6.07 22.00
C LEU A 12 3.26 -4.64 21.49
N PHE A 13 3.35 -3.63 22.36
CA PHE A 13 3.13 -2.25 21.98
C PHE A 13 4.13 -1.76 20.93
N ILE A 14 5.41 -2.09 21.08
CA ILE A 14 6.46 -1.74 20.10
C ILE A 14 6.17 -2.43 18.76
N VAL A 15 5.74 -3.68 18.79
CA VAL A 15 5.41 -4.44 17.58
C VAL A 15 4.23 -3.80 16.84
N ILE A 16 3.17 -3.43 17.56
CA ILE A 16 2.00 -2.73 17.00
C ILE A 16 2.43 -1.40 16.38
N LEU A 17 3.21 -0.59 17.09
CA LEU A 17 3.64 0.71 16.61
C LEU A 17 4.51 0.61 15.35
N ILE A 18 5.47 -0.30 15.34
CA ILE A 18 6.33 -0.52 14.16
C ILE A 18 5.50 -1.01 12.97
N THR A 19 4.56 -1.94 13.19
CA THR A 19 3.69 -2.46 12.13
C THR A 19 2.80 -1.36 11.55
N LEU A 20 2.24 -0.51 12.39
CA LEU A 20 1.44 0.64 11.97
C LEU A 20 2.25 1.60 11.10
N ILE A 21 3.43 1.99 11.59
CA ILE A 21 4.33 2.90 10.87
C ILE A 21 4.73 2.30 9.51
N ILE A 22 5.09 1.03 9.48
CA ILE A 22 5.44 0.33 8.24
C ILE A 22 4.25 0.35 7.28
N GLY A 23 3.05 -0.03 7.73
CA GLY A 23 1.85 -0.03 6.90
C GLY A 23 1.56 1.34 6.28
N ILE A 24 1.66 2.40 7.07
CA ILE A 24 1.49 3.78 6.58
C ILE A 24 2.57 4.14 5.55
N LEU A 25 3.84 3.88 5.85
CA LEU A 25 4.95 4.26 4.97
C LEU A 25 4.92 3.54 3.62
N ILE A 26 4.64 2.23 3.59
CA ILE A 26 4.57 1.48 2.33
C ILE A 26 3.37 1.92 1.48
N THR A 27 2.26 2.31 2.13
CA THR A 27 1.07 2.78 1.42
C THR A 27 1.28 4.17 0.83
N ILE A 28 1.90 5.10 1.56
CA ILE A 28 2.27 6.42 1.01
C ILE A 28 3.26 6.27 -0.15
N ALA A 29 4.10 5.26 -0.12
CA ALA A 29 5.07 4.95 -1.16
C ALA A 29 4.44 4.24 -2.39
N GLU A 30 3.14 3.91 -2.36
CA GLU A 30 2.46 3.29 -3.50
C GLU A 30 2.16 4.35 -4.58
N PRO A 31 2.75 4.24 -5.78
CA PRO A 31 2.56 5.23 -6.84
C PRO A 31 1.11 5.34 -7.29
N ASP A 32 0.41 4.21 -7.40
CA ASP A 32 -0.98 4.16 -7.84
C ASP A 32 -1.91 4.95 -6.90
N LEU A 33 -1.55 5.09 -5.61
CA LEU A 33 -2.30 5.91 -4.66
C LEU A 33 -2.19 7.41 -4.98
N GLN A 34 -1.03 7.85 -5.48
CA GLN A 34 -0.83 9.24 -5.90
C GLN A 34 -1.70 9.55 -7.14
N VAL A 35 -1.73 8.60 -8.09
CA VAL A 35 -2.58 8.70 -9.29
C VAL A 35 -4.06 8.76 -8.90
N LEU A 36 -4.53 7.86 -8.04
CA LEU A 36 -5.91 7.87 -7.54
C LEU A 36 -6.25 9.23 -6.89
N ALA A 37 -5.38 9.75 -6.03
CA ALA A 37 -5.59 11.02 -5.35
C ALA A 37 -5.71 12.19 -6.35
N GLY A 38 -4.90 12.18 -7.42
CA GLY A 38 -4.97 13.18 -8.48
C GLY A 38 -6.26 13.12 -9.32
N GLN A 39 -6.91 11.96 -9.40
CA GLN A 39 -8.15 11.75 -10.14
C GLN A 39 -9.43 12.15 -9.36
N VAL A 40 -9.32 12.49 -8.08
CA VAL A 40 -10.45 12.85 -7.22
C VAL A 40 -10.34 14.31 -6.75
N PRO A 41 -10.62 15.31 -7.60
CA PRO A 41 -10.36 16.72 -7.31
C PRO A 41 -11.22 17.30 -6.19
N SER A 42 -12.30 16.63 -5.82
CA SER A 42 -13.21 17.04 -4.73
C SER A 42 -12.62 16.82 -3.33
N ILE A 43 -11.56 16.02 -3.22
CA ILE A 43 -10.86 15.73 -1.97
C ILE A 43 -9.40 16.19 -2.13
N PRO A 44 -8.85 16.99 -1.18
CA PRO A 44 -7.42 17.30 -1.22
C PRO A 44 -6.57 16.03 -1.21
N ASN A 45 -5.61 15.91 -2.13
CA ASN A 45 -4.78 14.72 -2.31
C ASN A 45 -4.19 14.21 -0.99
N ASN A 46 -3.67 15.11 -0.16
CA ASN A 46 -3.10 14.76 1.14
C ASN A 46 -4.13 14.11 2.07
N VAL A 47 -5.38 14.57 2.06
CA VAL A 47 -6.44 14.00 2.92
C VAL A 47 -6.73 12.57 2.47
N LEU A 48 -6.89 12.34 1.18
CA LEU A 48 -7.15 11.00 0.64
C LEU A 48 -5.97 10.06 0.91
N ILE A 49 -4.74 10.48 0.59
CA ILE A 49 -3.52 9.67 0.78
C ILE A 49 -3.35 9.26 2.25
N TRP A 50 -3.47 10.21 3.18
CA TRP A 50 -3.33 9.90 4.62
C TRP A 50 -4.46 9.02 5.14
N THR A 51 -5.70 9.25 4.69
CA THR A 51 -6.86 8.42 5.07
C THR A 51 -6.64 6.97 4.66
N VAL A 52 -6.25 6.75 3.41
CA VAL A 52 -5.94 5.43 2.87
C VAL A 52 -4.77 4.79 3.60
N ALA A 53 -3.67 5.53 3.79
CA ALA A 53 -2.47 5.02 4.44
C ALA A 53 -2.72 4.62 5.91
N VAL A 54 -3.48 5.41 6.65
CA VAL A 54 -3.88 5.08 8.03
C VAL A 54 -4.80 3.85 8.03
N GLY A 55 -5.74 3.76 7.08
CA GLY A 55 -6.61 2.60 6.91
C GLY A 55 -5.81 1.31 6.71
N VAL A 56 -4.86 1.31 5.78
CA VAL A 56 -3.94 0.16 5.57
C VAL A 56 -3.13 -0.14 6.82
N GLY A 57 -2.55 0.88 7.45
CA GLY A 57 -1.71 0.71 8.64
C GLY A 57 -2.46 0.04 9.79
N LEU A 58 -3.69 0.47 10.08
CA LEU A 58 -4.55 -0.12 11.10
C LEU A 58 -4.92 -1.57 10.79
N PHE A 59 -5.29 -1.84 9.53
CA PHE A 59 -5.64 -3.19 9.12
C PHE A 59 -4.42 -4.11 9.00
N PHE A 60 -3.25 -3.55 8.74
CA PHE A 60 -2.00 -4.31 8.81
C PHE A 60 -1.66 -4.74 10.26
N VAL A 61 -1.88 -3.87 11.24
CA VAL A 61 -1.81 -4.24 12.65
C VAL A 61 -2.83 -5.32 12.99
N LEU A 62 -4.08 -5.16 12.56
CA LEU A 62 -5.13 -6.16 12.77
C LEU A 62 -4.76 -7.52 12.15
N ALA A 63 -4.25 -7.52 10.93
CA ALA A 63 -3.82 -8.71 10.23
C ALA A 63 -2.64 -9.41 10.92
N MET A 64 -1.70 -8.63 11.46
CA MET A 64 -0.61 -9.15 12.28
C MET A 64 -1.14 -9.76 13.60
N LEU A 65 -2.01 -9.05 14.31
CA LEU A 65 -2.61 -9.53 15.56
C LEU A 65 -3.44 -10.81 15.32
N ARG A 66 -4.21 -10.87 14.21
CA ARG A 66 -4.90 -12.08 13.79
C ARG A 66 -3.95 -13.27 13.69
N THR A 67 -2.81 -13.07 13.04
CA THR A 67 -1.79 -14.11 12.86
C THR A 67 -1.21 -14.57 14.21
N LEU A 68 -0.97 -13.65 15.14
CA LEU A 68 -0.47 -13.95 16.47
C LEU A 68 -1.51 -14.69 17.33
N PHE A 69 -2.77 -14.26 17.29
CA PHE A 69 -3.87 -14.85 18.07
C PHE A 69 -4.59 -16.02 17.39
N LYS A 70 -4.15 -16.41 16.17
CA LYS A 70 -4.74 -17.51 15.38
C LYS A 70 -6.24 -17.34 15.10
N ILE A 71 -6.69 -16.10 14.87
CA ILE A 71 -8.09 -15.81 14.54
C ILE A 71 -8.34 -16.24 13.09
N ARG A 72 -9.50 -16.84 12.83
CA ARG A 72 -9.89 -17.30 11.48
C ARG A 72 -10.05 -16.11 10.54
N LEU A 73 -9.35 -16.15 9.40
CA LEU A 73 -9.42 -15.10 8.37
C LEU A 73 -10.85 -14.89 7.86
N SER A 74 -11.55 -15.99 7.55
CA SER A 74 -12.91 -15.96 7.00
C SER A 74 -13.89 -15.19 7.88
N LEU A 75 -13.79 -15.34 9.22
CA LEU A 75 -14.63 -14.61 10.16
C LEU A 75 -14.40 -13.10 10.07
N LEU A 76 -13.13 -12.68 10.05
CA LEU A 76 -12.78 -11.25 9.94
C LEU A 76 -13.24 -10.67 8.59
N LEU A 77 -13.01 -11.39 7.49
CA LEU A 77 -13.46 -10.95 6.17
C LEU A 77 -14.98 -10.78 6.12
N ILE A 78 -15.76 -11.75 6.62
CA ILE A 78 -17.23 -11.67 6.66
C ILE A 78 -17.67 -10.44 7.46
N VAL A 79 -17.12 -10.25 8.67
CA VAL A 79 -17.48 -9.13 9.54
C VAL A 79 -17.14 -7.79 8.88
N PHE A 80 -15.92 -7.63 8.38
CA PHE A 80 -15.52 -6.34 7.81
C PHE A 80 -16.19 -6.04 6.48
N TYR A 81 -16.40 -7.04 5.60
CA TYR A 81 -17.19 -6.81 4.38
C TYR A 81 -18.66 -6.51 4.68
N ALA A 82 -19.25 -7.14 5.69
CA ALA A 82 -20.59 -6.75 6.14
C ALA A 82 -20.61 -5.28 6.58
N VAL A 83 -19.62 -4.82 7.33
CA VAL A 83 -19.50 -3.40 7.71
C VAL A 83 -19.31 -2.51 6.48
N VAL A 84 -18.43 -2.89 5.51
CA VAL A 84 -18.24 -2.16 4.25
C VAL A 84 -19.58 -1.98 3.52
N PHE A 85 -20.35 -3.05 3.31
CA PHE A 85 -21.63 -2.97 2.60
C PHE A 85 -22.70 -2.18 3.37
N ILE A 86 -22.71 -2.27 4.69
CA ILE A 86 -23.62 -1.43 5.50
C ILE A 86 -23.23 0.04 5.36
N LEU A 87 -21.95 0.39 5.48
CA LEU A 87 -21.49 1.77 5.36
C LEU A 87 -21.70 2.33 3.95
N SER A 88 -21.49 1.53 2.91
CA SER A 88 -21.70 1.96 1.53
C SER A 88 -23.13 2.41 1.24
N ALA A 89 -24.12 1.93 2.01
CA ALA A 89 -25.52 2.35 1.88
C ALA A 89 -25.78 3.78 2.42
N PHE A 90 -24.87 4.32 3.23
CA PHE A 90 -24.98 5.66 3.83
C PHE A 90 -24.09 6.71 3.19
N VAL A 91 -23.28 6.31 2.20
CA VAL A 91 -22.28 7.15 1.56
C VAL A 91 -22.73 7.43 0.11
N PRO A 92 -22.48 8.64 -0.44
CA PRO A 92 -22.75 8.92 -1.86
C PRO A 92 -22.06 7.93 -2.80
N ASN A 93 -22.71 7.54 -3.90
CA ASN A 93 -22.20 6.53 -4.84
C ASN A 93 -20.81 6.86 -5.38
N GLU A 94 -20.51 8.13 -5.57
CA GLU A 94 -19.19 8.62 -6.02
C GLU A 94 -18.08 8.24 -5.02
N PHE A 95 -18.33 8.41 -3.72
CA PHE A 95 -17.40 7.98 -2.68
C PHE A 95 -17.28 6.46 -2.57
N VAL A 96 -18.35 5.73 -2.82
CA VAL A 96 -18.31 4.26 -2.84
C VAL A 96 -17.31 3.79 -3.90
N SER A 97 -17.36 4.37 -5.11
CA SER A 97 -16.40 4.05 -6.17
C SER A 97 -14.97 4.32 -5.73
N VAL A 98 -14.68 5.53 -5.22
CA VAL A 98 -13.34 5.91 -4.72
C VAL A 98 -12.88 4.97 -3.60
N ALA A 99 -13.79 4.57 -2.69
CA ALA A 99 -13.46 3.67 -1.59
C ALA A 99 -13.02 2.30 -2.11
N PHE A 100 -13.77 1.68 -3.01
CA PHE A 100 -13.40 0.39 -3.57
C PHE A 100 -12.12 0.45 -4.41
N ASP A 101 -11.93 1.52 -5.20
CA ASP A 101 -10.70 1.75 -5.94
C ASP A 101 -9.50 1.90 -5.01
N SER A 102 -9.64 2.62 -3.89
CA SER A 102 -8.58 2.74 -2.89
C SER A 102 -8.14 1.39 -2.32
N GLY A 103 -9.07 0.45 -2.16
CA GLY A 103 -8.78 -0.93 -1.77
C GLY A 103 -7.98 -1.69 -2.83
N GLY A 104 -8.28 -1.47 -4.11
CA GLY A 104 -7.55 -2.04 -5.24
C GLY A 104 -6.15 -1.45 -5.38
N VAL A 105 -6.04 -0.14 -5.36
CA VAL A 105 -4.79 0.62 -5.49
C VAL A 105 -3.77 0.25 -4.41
N THR A 106 -4.20 0.01 -3.18
CA THR A 106 -3.30 -0.40 -2.08
C THR A 106 -2.80 -1.84 -2.18
N THR A 107 -3.24 -2.60 -3.18
CA THR A 107 -2.68 -3.90 -3.54
C THR A 107 -1.74 -3.82 -4.75
N GLY A 108 -1.04 -2.71 -4.89
CA GLY A 108 -0.14 -2.42 -6.00
C GLY A 108 1.25 -3.05 -5.92
N PRO A 109 2.12 -2.68 -6.86
CA PRO A 109 3.41 -3.35 -7.08
C PRO A 109 4.43 -3.16 -5.94
N VAL A 110 4.27 -2.18 -5.07
CA VAL A 110 5.15 -1.96 -3.90
C VAL A 110 4.59 -2.64 -2.66
N THR A 111 3.31 -2.43 -2.38
CA THR A 111 2.66 -2.82 -1.12
C THR A 111 2.53 -4.34 -0.99
N VAL A 112 2.06 -5.04 -2.04
CA VAL A 112 1.82 -6.49 -1.97
C VAL A 112 3.09 -7.30 -1.73
N PRO A 113 4.18 -7.15 -2.50
CA PRO A 113 5.41 -7.89 -2.24
C PRO A 113 5.98 -7.64 -0.84
N PHE A 114 5.82 -6.41 -0.33
CA PHE A 114 6.31 -6.06 1.00
C PHE A 114 5.49 -6.73 2.10
N ILE A 115 4.15 -6.67 2.03
CA ILE A 115 3.25 -7.34 2.99
C ILE A 115 3.47 -8.85 2.96
N MET A 116 3.59 -9.45 1.77
CA MET A 116 3.87 -10.88 1.63
C MET A 116 5.21 -11.28 2.24
N ALA A 117 6.26 -10.49 2.00
CA ALA A 117 7.58 -10.75 2.59
C ALA A 117 7.57 -10.64 4.13
N LEU A 118 6.78 -9.71 4.68
CA LEU A 118 6.55 -9.62 6.13
C LEU A 118 5.75 -10.81 6.64
N GLY A 119 4.69 -11.20 5.93
CA GLY A 119 3.86 -12.35 6.28
C GLY A 119 4.66 -13.65 6.34
N VAL A 120 5.46 -13.93 5.32
CA VAL A 120 6.39 -15.08 5.32
C VAL A 120 7.38 -14.98 6.48
N GLY A 121 7.88 -13.78 6.79
CA GLY A 121 8.76 -13.55 7.93
C GLY A 121 8.09 -13.83 9.27
N LEU A 122 6.83 -13.46 9.45
CA LEU A 122 6.02 -13.75 10.64
C LEU A 122 5.72 -15.24 10.77
N ALA A 123 5.31 -15.87 9.68
CA ALA A 123 4.96 -17.28 9.64
C ALA A 123 6.18 -18.20 9.87
N SER A 124 7.38 -17.80 9.44
CA SER A 124 8.62 -18.55 9.68
C SER A 124 8.98 -18.71 11.17
N ILE A 125 8.37 -17.89 12.06
CA ILE A 125 8.57 -17.98 13.50
C ILE A 125 7.63 -19.00 14.12
N ARG A 126 6.45 -19.18 13.52
CA ARG A 126 5.45 -20.13 14.00
C ARG A 126 5.76 -21.59 13.64
N GLY A 127 6.53 -21.81 12.57
CA GLY A 127 6.98 -23.15 12.15
C GLY A 127 5.86 -24.06 11.59
N ASP A 128 4.66 -23.51 11.33
CA ASP A 128 3.54 -24.27 10.78
C ASP A 128 3.42 -24.08 9.24
N SER A 129 2.78 -25.05 8.59
CA SER A 129 2.65 -25.14 7.11
C SER A 129 1.72 -24.09 6.49
N GLY A 130 1.02 -23.28 7.28
CA GLY A 130 0.05 -22.26 6.82
C GLY A 130 0.66 -20.90 6.43
N ALA A 131 1.99 -20.80 6.33
CA ALA A 131 2.70 -19.54 6.11
C ALA A 131 2.27 -18.78 4.85
N GLN A 132 2.00 -19.48 3.74
CA GLN A 132 1.56 -18.87 2.49
C GLN A 132 0.11 -18.38 2.57
N GLU A 133 -0.80 -19.17 3.15
CA GLU A 133 -2.20 -18.79 3.34
C GLU A 133 -2.31 -17.57 4.28
N ASP A 134 -1.51 -17.53 5.32
CA ASP A 134 -1.45 -16.38 6.22
C ASP A 134 -0.92 -15.12 5.54
N SER A 135 0.04 -15.22 4.62
CA SER A 135 0.57 -14.09 3.85
C SER A 135 -0.48 -13.48 2.92
N PHE A 136 -1.24 -14.31 2.18
CA PHE A 136 -2.36 -13.84 1.37
C PHE A 136 -3.46 -13.23 2.24
N GLY A 137 -3.73 -13.81 3.40
CA GLY A 137 -4.68 -13.27 4.36
C GLY A 137 -4.31 -11.88 4.88
N LEU A 138 -3.01 -11.57 5.00
CA LEU A 138 -2.54 -10.23 5.35
C LEU A 138 -2.91 -9.23 4.26
N VAL A 139 -2.65 -9.54 2.98
CA VAL A 139 -3.00 -8.67 1.85
C VAL A 139 -4.51 -8.43 1.79
N ALA A 140 -5.33 -9.50 1.90
CA ALA A 140 -6.78 -9.39 1.87
C ALA A 140 -7.36 -8.49 2.97
N LEU A 141 -6.81 -8.53 4.17
CA LEU A 141 -7.23 -7.63 5.25
C LEU A 141 -6.74 -6.20 5.02
N CYS A 142 -5.51 -6.02 4.52
CA CYS A 142 -4.96 -4.70 4.24
C CYS A 142 -5.74 -3.96 3.15
N SER A 143 -6.36 -4.65 2.19
CA SER A 143 -7.20 -4.01 1.17
C SER A 143 -8.56 -3.52 1.68
N ILE A 144 -9.08 -4.10 2.77
CA ILE A 144 -10.35 -3.65 3.37
C ILE A 144 -10.16 -2.34 4.16
N GLY A 145 -8.98 -2.15 4.74
CA GLY A 145 -8.68 -0.96 5.55
C GLY A 145 -8.93 0.36 4.84
N PRO A 146 -8.34 0.58 3.65
CA PRO A 146 -8.59 1.77 2.84
C PRO A 146 -10.06 1.94 2.45
N VAL A 147 -10.74 0.85 2.05
CA VAL A 147 -12.18 0.91 1.73
C VAL A 147 -12.98 1.48 2.89
N LEU A 148 -12.79 0.93 4.09
CA LEU A 148 -13.48 1.43 5.28
C LEU A 148 -13.08 2.86 5.64
N ALA A 149 -11.81 3.20 5.54
CA ALA A 149 -11.32 4.55 5.86
C ALA A 149 -11.91 5.59 4.92
N VAL A 150 -11.99 5.30 3.61
CA VAL A 150 -12.57 6.23 2.62
C VAL A 150 -14.10 6.30 2.74
N LEU A 151 -14.79 5.18 3.03
CA LEU A 151 -16.23 5.24 3.34
C LEU A 151 -16.51 6.11 4.56
N LEU A 152 -15.73 5.98 5.63
CA LEU A 152 -15.84 6.84 6.80
C LEU A 152 -15.54 8.31 6.45
N LEU A 153 -14.53 8.56 5.62
CA LEU A 153 -14.24 9.90 5.12
C LEU A 153 -15.46 10.47 4.39
N GLY A 154 -16.12 9.68 3.53
CA GLY A 154 -17.31 10.10 2.78
C GLY A 154 -18.54 10.42 3.64
N ILE A 155 -18.61 9.88 4.88
CA ILE A 155 -19.67 10.24 5.83
C ILE A 155 -19.38 11.59 6.49
N PHE A 156 -18.11 11.85 6.86
CA PHE A 156 -17.73 13.01 7.66
C PHE A 156 -17.23 14.19 6.84
N TYR A 157 -16.82 13.95 5.59
CA TYR A 157 -16.25 14.99 4.74
C TYR A 157 -17.32 15.50 3.76
N PRO A 158 -17.84 16.73 3.94
CA PRO A 158 -18.84 17.29 3.04
C PRO A 158 -18.17 17.64 1.70
N THR A 159 -18.47 16.89 0.66
CA THR A 159 -18.05 17.20 -0.70
C THR A 159 -19.25 17.49 -1.58
N ASN A 160 -19.16 18.52 -2.39
CA ASN A 160 -20.15 18.86 -3.41
C ASN A 160 -19.93 18.00 -4.67
N GLY A 161 -20.01 16.67 -4.50
CA GLY A 161 -19.79 15.68 -5.56
C GLY A 161 -18.33 15.22 -5.64
N ALA A 162 -18.05 13.98 -5.16
CA ALA A 162 -16.76 13.31 -5.35
C ALA A 162 -16.81 12.57 -6.70
N GLY A 163 -16.51 13.25 -7.79
CA GLY A 163 -16.45 12.63 -9.11
C GLY A 163 -15.02 12.43 -9.57
N TYR A 164 -14.79 11.39 -10.38
CA TYR A 164 -13.54 11.24 -11.12
C TYR A 164 -13.45 12.27 -12.23
N THR A 165 -12.27 12.87 -12.37
CA THR A 165 -11.95 13.60 -13.60
C THR A 165 -11.47 12.59 -14.64
N ALA A 166 -12.12 12.58 -15.80
CA ALA A 166 -11.65 11.77 -16.90
C ALA A 166 -10.23 12.25 -17.29
N VAL A 167 -9.26 11.33 -17.24
CA VAL A 167 -7.92 11.60 -17.75
C VAL A 167 -8.05 11.70 -19.27
N THR A 168 -7.73 12.85 -19.83
CA THR A 168 -7.65 13.02 -21.29
C THR A 168 -6.39 12.31 -21.77
N VAL A 169 -6.58 11.13 -22.35
CA VAL A 169 -5.49 10.42 -23.02
C VAL A 169 -5.11 11.23 -24.26
N PRO A 170 -3.83 11.60 -24.46
CA PRO A 170 -3.42 12.30 -25.68
C PRO A 170 -3.71 11.44 -26.91
N ASP A 171 -4.36 12.03 -27.91
CA ASP A 171 -4.55 11.36 -29.21
C ASP A 171 -3.19 11.15 -29.88
N VAL A 172 -2.78 9.88 -29.96
CA VAL A 172 -1.50 9.49 -30.54
C VAL A 172 -1.73 8.87 -31.92
N GLU A 173 -1.42 9.61 -32.96
CA GLU A 173 -1.67 9.17 -34.34
C GLU A 173 -0.64 8.15 -34.88
N ASN A 174 0.55 8.09 -34.29
CA ASN A 174 1.60 7.21 -34.78
C ASN A 174 2.61 6.81 -33.65
N THR A 175 3.34 5.71 -33.89
CA THR A 175 4.33 5.15 -32.96
C THR A 175 5.45 6.14 -32.58
N ARG A 176 5.83 7.03 -33.49
CA ARG A 176 6.86 8.06 -33.26
C ARG A 176 6.38 9.07 -32.23
N GLN A 177 5.13 9.48 -32.33
CA GLN A 177 4.50 10.39 -31.38
C GLN A 177 4.35 9.74 -30.02
N ALA A 178 3.92 8.45 -29.96
CA ALA A 178 3.88 7.66 -28.71
C ALA A 178 5.25 7.61 -28.04
N ALA A 179 6.29 7.27 -28.78
CA ALA A 179 7.65 7.24 -28.26
C ALA A 179 8.14 8.61 -27.77
N HIS A 180 7.78 9.69 -28.45
CA HIS A 180 8.13 11.05 -28.02
C HIS A 180 7.41 11.41 -26.72
N THR A 181 6.10 11.16 -26.60
CA THR A 181 5.32 11.40 -25.38
C THR A 181 5.91 10.62 -24.21
N PHE A 182 6.21 9.33 -24.41
CA PHE A 182 6.85 8.49 -23.39
C PHE A 182 8.17 9.09 -22.88
N VAL A 183 9.05 9.57 -23.77
CA VAL A 183 10.34 10.15 -23.37
C VAL A 183 10.15 11.49 -22.65
N VAL A 184 9.16 12.29 -23.03
CA VAL A 184 8.88 13.59 -22.41
C VAL A 184 8.31 13.42 -21.01
N GLU A 185 7.42 12.43 -20.80
CA GLU A 185 6.79 12.17 -19.52
C GLU A 185 7.68 11.39 -18.53
N LEU A 186 8.63 10.59 -19.03
CA LEU A 186 9.52 9.76 -18.23
C LEU A 186 10.19 10.50 -17.04
N PRO A 187 10.70 11.75 -17.17
CA PRO A 187 11.32 12.45 -16.04
C PRO A 187 10.35 12.76 -14.89
N ALA A 188 9.07 13.01 -15.19
CA ALA A 188 8.04 13.26 -14.17
C ALA A 188 7.81 12.00 -13.35
N TYR A 189 7.62 10.85 -14.00
CA TYR A 189 7.44 9.56 -13.31
C TYR A 189 8.71 9.08 -12.59
N ILE A 190 9.90 9.38 -13.09
CA ILE A 190 11.15 9.14 -12.36
C ILE A 190 11.14 9.88 -11.02
N HIS A 191 10.73 11.14 -11.00
CA HIS A 191 10.66 11.92 -9.76
C HIS A 191 9.59 11.35 -8.80
N GLU A 192 8.45 10.96 -9.33
CA GLU A 192 7.35 10.37 -8.56
C GLU A 192 7.78 9.05 -7.89
N VAL A 193 8.33 8.12 -8.67
CA VAL A 193 8.84 6.82 -8.15
C VAL A 193 9.96 7.04 -7.14
N LEU A 194 10.86 7.99 -7.38
CA LEU A 194 11.91 8.31 -6.43
C LEU A 194 11.33 8.79 -5.09
N SER A 195 10.34 9.69 -5.15
CA SER A 195 9.64 10.19 -3.95
C SER A 195 8.93 9.07 -3.19
N ALA A 196 8.34 8.11 -3.90
CA ALA A 196 7.68 6.95 -3.31
C ALA A 196 8.68 5.97 -2.65
N LEU A 197 9.84 5.73 -3.26
CA LEU A 197 10.84 4.80 -2.73
C LEU A 197 11.67 5.36 -1.57
N VAL A 198 11.89 6.68 -1.51
CA VAL A 198 12.71 7.33 -0.48
C VAL A 198 12.28 6.97 0.94
N PRO A 199 11.00 7.01 1.35
CA PRO A 199 10.57 6.61 2.69
C PRO A 199 10.93 5.16 3.03
N ILE A 200 10.80 4.25 2.07
CA ILE A 200 11.13 2.82 2.25
C ILE A 200 12.64 2.63 2.42
N ILE A 201 13.43 3.29 1.57
CA ILE A 201 14.90 3.24 1.63
C ILE A 201 15.37 3.81 2.97
N LEU A 202 14.81 4.94 3.39
CA LEU A 202 15.12 5.57 4.66
C LEU A 202 14.77 4.65 5.84
N PHE A 203 13.58 4.05 5.82
CA PHE A 203 13.17 3.08 6.83
C PHE A 203 14.13 1.88 6.90
N CYS A 204 14.49 1.29 5.75
CA CYS A 204 15.44 0.18 5.69
C CYS A 204 16.82 0.59 6.20
N ALA A 205 17.29 1.81 5.89
CA ALA A 205 18.57 2.34 6.36
C ALA A 205 18.57 2.55 7.87
N VAL A 206 17.53 3.19 8.42
CA VAL A 206 17.35 3.40 9.87
C VAL A 206 17.32 2.06 10.60
N PHE A 207 16.53 1.10 10.08
CA PHE A 207 16.46 -0.25 10.65
C PHE A 207 17.82 -0.93 10.65
N GLN A 208 18.58 -0.82 9.56
CA GLN A 208 19.92 -1.39 9.49
C GLN A 208 20.91 -0.71 10.47
N LEU A 209 20.84 0.62 10.62
CA LEU A 209 21.70 1.36 11.57
C LEU A 209 21.43 0.94 13.01
N ILE A 210 20.16 0.76 13.40
CA ILE A 210 19.77 0.39 14.76
C ILE A 210 20.10 -1.07 15.05
N PHE A 211 19.71 -1.98 14.15
CA PHE A 211 19.75 -3.42 14.41
C PHE A 211 20.98 -4.11 13.81
N ARG A 212 21.68 -3.52 12.85
CA ARG A 212 22.89 -4.04 12.16
C ARG A 212 22.79 -5.52 11.77
N ARG A 213 21.60 -5.94 11.26
CA ARG A 213 21.27 -7.36 11.02
C ARG A 213 21.66 -7.86 9.64
N PHE A 214 21.81 -6.96 8.66
CA PHE A 214 22.14 -7.33 7.30
C PHE A 214 23.64 -7.27 7.08
N HIS A 215 24.22 -8.36 6.56
CA HIS A 215 25.62 -8.40 6.13
C HIS A 215 25.77 -7.66 4.80
N ALA A 216 27.02 -7.26 4.47
CA ALA A 216 27.34 -6.50 3.25
C ALA A 216 26.77 -7.13 1.97
N MET A 217 26.81 -8.46 1.84
CA MET A 217 26.24 -9.17 0.70
C MET A 217 24.71 -9.01 0.60
N GLN A 218 24.00 -9.02 1.73
CA GLN A 218 22.54 -8.84 1.76
C GLN A 218 22.18 -7.39 1.44
N LEU A 219 22.94 -6.41 1.97
CA LEU A 219 22.76 -4.99 1.64
C LEU A 219 22.96 -4.74 0.14
N ARG A 220 23.96 -5.37 -0.47
CA ARG A 220 24.18 -5.29 -1.92
C ARG A 220 22.99 -5.84 -2.71
N LYS A 221 22.44 -7.00 -2.29
CA LYS A 221 21.24 -7.56 -2.92
C LYS A 221 20.01 -6.66 -2.78
N ILE A 222 19.81 -6.06 -1.60
CA ILE A 222 18.74 -5.09 -1.35
C ILE A 222 18.93 -3.86 -2.26
N GLY A 223 20.13 -3.30 -2.34
CA GLY A 223 20.42 -2.17 -3.21
C GLY A 223 20.16 -2.46 -4.70
N VAL A 224 20.60 -3.63 -5.18
CA VAL A 224 20.28 -4.08 -6.55
C VAL A 224 18.78 -4.24 -6.75
N GLY A 225 18.06 -4.78 -5.76
CA GLY A 225 16.59 -4.88 -5.80
C GLY A 225 15.92 -3.51 -5.93
N PHE A 226 16.37 -2.51 -5.18
CA PHE A 226 15.83 -1.14 -5.30
C PHE A 226 16.10 -0.53 -6.69
N VAL A 227 17.26 -0.77 -7.29
CA VAL A 227 17.57 -0.31 -8.66
C VAL A 227 16.59 -0.94 -9.66
N TYR A 228 16.34 -2.26 -9.58
CA TYR A 228 15.38 -2.92 -10.46
C TYR A 228 13.95 -2.40 -10.23
N THR A 229 13.54 -2.23 -8.98
CA THR A 229 12.21 -1.69 -8.64
C THR A 229 12.05 -0.27 -9.18
N PHE A 230 13.03 0.59 -8.96
CA PHE A 230 13.02 1.96 -9.48
C PHE A 230 12.90 2.00 -11.00
N THR A 231 13.74 1.25 -11.71
CA THR A 231 13.72 1.21 -13.18
C THR A 231 12.41 0.63 -13.70
N GLY A 232 11.96 -0.50 -13.13
CA GLY A 232 10.72 -1.16 -13.53
C GLY A 232 9.49 -0.29 -13.32
N LEU A 233 9.36 0.33 -12.14
CA LEU A 233 8.22 1.22 -11.84
C LEU A 233 8.22 2.49 -12.70
N SER A 234 9.39 3.11 -12.93
CA SER A 234 9.48 4.30 -13.78
C SER A 234 9.02 4.00 -15.19
N LEU A 235 9.47 2.88 -15.78
CA LEU A 235 9.04 2.47 -17.12
C LEU A 235 7.55 2.08 -17.15
N PHE A 236 7.09 1.36 -16.13
CA PHE A 236 5.69 0.92 -16.03
C PHE A 236 4.74 2.12 -15.96
N LEU A 237 4.96 3.03 -15.01
CA LEU A 237 4.07 4.20 -14.84
C LEU A 237 4.08 5.11 -16.05
N THR A 238 5.24 5.32 -16.70
CA THR A 238 5.30 6.09 -17.96
C THR A 238 4.52 5.42 -19.08
N GLY A 239 4.39 4.08 -19.07
CA GLY A 239 3.68 3.36 -20.14
C GLY A 239 2.18 3.17 -19.88
N VAL A 240 1.72 3.33 -18.65
CA VAL A 240 0.30 3.14 -18.26
C VAL A 240 -0.47 4.47 -18.28
N ASN A 241 0.19 5.56 -17.99
CA ASN A 241 -0.38 6.92 -17.99
C ASN A 241 0.01 7.67 -19.28
#